data_0ec014c92eaa5ec1eccdb0a48b2afa00
#
_entry.id   0ec014c92eaa5ec1eccdb0a48b2afa00
#
_cell.length_a   1.000
_cell.length_b   1.000
_cell.length_c   1.000
_cell.angle_alpha   90.00
_cell.angle_beta   90.00
_cell.angle_gamma   90.00
#
_symmetry.space_group_name_H-M   'P 1'
#
loop_
_entity.id
_entity.type
_entity.pdbx_description
1 polymer ?
#
loop_
_entity_poly.entity_id
_entity_poly.type
_entity_poly.pdbx_seq_one_letter_code
_entity_poly.pdbx_strand_id
1 'polypeptide(L)' 'MDWSCVEANWQTFRGEVQANWGRLTSDHLNAIAGRRVCLAKELEDAYGVTGDEAERQIRAFESRNVHPRPVSFR' A
#
# COMPACT_ATOMS: atom_id res chain seq x y z
N MET A 1 -13.91 1.14 -1.18
CA MET A 1 -13.13 -0.07 -1.05
C MET A 1 -12.27 0.02 0.19
N ASP A 2 -12.31 -0.94 1.02
CA ASP A 2 -11.51 -0.83 2.20
C ASP A 2 -10.25 -1.68 2.09
N TRP A 3 -9.37 -1.47 3.02
CA TRP A 3 -8.05 -2.09 3.02
C TRP A 3 -8.08 -3.57 3.39
N SER A 4 -9.20 -4.07 3.87
CA SER A 4 -9.31 -5.47 4.25
C SER A 4 -8.96 -6.40 3.10
N CYS A 5 -9.26 -5.98 1.89
CA CYS A 5 -8.98 -6.76 0.69
C CYS A 5 -7.47 -6.97 0.52
N VAL A 6 -6.71 -5.91 0.76
CA VAL A 6 -5.27 -5.98 0.68
C VAL A 6 -4.71 -6.86 1.77
N GLU A 7 -5.22 -6.71 2.97
CA GLU A 7 -4.78 -7.50 4.11
C GLU A 7 -5.06 -8.99 3.88
N ALA A 8 -6.24 -9.30 3.39
CA ALA A 8 -6.63 -10.68 3.15
C ALA A 8 -5.83 -11.32 2.02
N ASN A 9 -5.36 -10.52 1.07
CA ASN A 9 -4.61 -11.00 -0.09
C ASN A 9 -3.19 -10.46 -0.10
N TRP A 10 -2.59 -10.36 1.06
CA TRP A 10 -1.29 -9.69 1.19
C TRP A 10 -0.21 -10.29 0.30
N GLN A 11 -0.20 -11.61 0.14
CA GLN A 11 0.80 -12.25 -0.71
C GLN A 11 0.74 -11.73 -2.14
N THR A 12 -0.45 -11.40 -2.60
CA THR A 12 -0.64 -10.83 -3.93
C THR A 12 -0.23 -9.35 -3.96
N PHE A 13 -0.68 -8.61 -2.95
CA PHE A 13 -0.49 -7.17 -2.95
C PHE A 13 0.89 -6.71 -2.53
N ARG A 14 1.66 -7.55 -1.85
CA ARG A 14 2.99 -7.12 -1.41
C ARG A 14 3.88 -6.78 -2.60
N GLY A 15 3.72 -7.50 -3.71
CA GLY A 15 4.46 -7.19 -4.93
C GLY A 15 4.07 -5.85 -5.51
N GLU A 16 2.77 -5.55 -5.47
CA GLU A 16 2.26 -4.28 -5.96
C GLU A 16 2.76 -3.12 -5.09
N VAL A 17 2.76 -3.34 -3.78
CA VAL A 17 3.25 -2.34 -2.85
C VAL A 17 4.72 -2.06 -3.10
N GLN A 18 5.51 -3.09 -3.26
CA GLN A 18 6.93 -2.91 -3.52
C GLN A 18 7.20 -2.23 -4.86
N ALA A 19 6.39 -2.55 -5.86
CA ALA A 19 6.52 -1.91 -7.16
C ALA A 19 6.21 -0.41 -7.08
N ASN A 20 5.23 -0.06 -6.25
CA ASN A 20 4.82 1.32 -6.09
C ASN A 20 5.79 2.11 -5.20
N TRP A 21 6.37 1.45 -4.21
CA TRP A 21 7.30 2.07 -3.27
C TRP A 21 8.60 1.26 -3.25
N GLY A 22 9.48 1.58 -4.17
CA GLY A 22 10.68 0.79 -4.39
C GLY A 22 11.67 0.75 -3.24
N ARG A 23 11.54 1.70 -2.29
CA ARG A 23 12.42 1.69 -1.13
C ARG A 23 12.04 0.67 -0.06
N LEU A 24 10.84 0.13 -0.16
CA LEU A 24 10.41 -0.87 0.81
C LEU A 24 11.08 -2.20 0.50
N THR A 25 11.75 -2.76 1.49
CA THR A 25 12.42 -4.03 1.33
C THR A 25 11.50 -5.16 1.77
N SER A 26 11.95 -6.38 1.60
CA SER A 26 11.18 -7.53 2.07
C SER A 26 10.93 -7.46 3.57
N ASP A 27 11.90 -6.96 4.32
CA ASP A 27 11.73 -6.80 5.77
C ASP A 27 10.62 -5.82 6.10
N HIS A 28 10.58 -4.71 5.35
CA HIS A 28 9.50 -3.74 5.52
C HIS A 28 8.15 -4.38 5.22
N LEU A 29 8.08 -5.12 4.13
CA LEU A 29 6.84 -5.76 3.73
C LEU A 29 6.37 -6.78 4.75
N ASN A 30 7.31 -7.53 5.32
CA ASN A 30 6.96 -8.49 6.37
C ASN A 30 6.44 -7.78 7.61
N ALA A 31 7.04 -6.65 7.96
CA ALA A 31 6.58 -5.87 9.11
C ALA A 31 5.18 -5.28 8.87
N ILE A 32 4.91 -4.87 7.64
CA ILE A 32 3.60 -4.32 7.30
C ILE A 32 2.52 -5.38 7.38
N ALA A 33 2.81 -6.56 6.86
CA ALA A 33 1.89 -7.72 6.92
C ALA A 33 0.47 -7.36 6.50
N GLY A 34 0.34 -6.47 5.55
CA GLY A 34 -0.96 -6.08 5.02
C GLY A 34 -1.69 -5.00 5.78
N ARG A 35 -1.13 -4.51 6.87
CA ARG A 35 -1.81 -3.52 7.70
C ARG A 35 -1.53 -2.11 7.20
N ARG A 36 -2.59 -1.36 6.97
CA ARG A 36 -2.49 -0.01 6.44
C ARG A 36 -1.70 0.93 7.36
N VAL A 37 -1.94 0.81 8.65
CA VAL A 37 -1.25 1.65 9.63
C VAL A 37 0.25 1.38 9.61
N CYS A 38 0.62 0.12 9.49
CA CYS A 38 2.03 -0.26 9.43
C CYS A 38 2.66 0.23 8.14
N LEU A 39 1.93 0.18 7.03
CA LEU A 39 2.43 0.69 5.78
C LEU A 39 2.73 2.19 5.87
N ALA A 40 1.81 2.95 6.46
CA ALA A 40 2.01 4.37 6.63
C ALA A 40 3.28 4.65 7.43
N LYS A 41 3.48 3.91 8.49
CA LYS A 41 4.65 4.07 9.32
C LYS A 41 5.94 3.76 8.58
N GLU A 42 5.94 2.68 7.83
CA GLU A 42 7.12 2.31 7.05
C GLU A 42 7.43 3.34 5.98
N LEU A 43 6.39 3.92 5.39
CA LEU A 43 6.60 4.98 4.40
C LEU A 43 7.24 6.20 5.04
N GLU A 44 6.80 6.57 6.23
CA GLU A 44 7.39 7.69 6.95
C GLU A 44 8.88 7.45 7.18
N ASP A 45 9.22 6.24 7.59
CA ASP A 45 10.61 5.88 7.87
C ASP A 45 11.46 5.79 6.60
N ALA A 46 10.94 5.11 5.60
CA ALA A 46 11.72 4.84 4.40
C ALA A 46 11.91 6.06 3.52
N TYR A 47 10.92 6.93 3.47
CA TYR A 47 10.95 8.10 2.60
C TYR A 47 11.09 9.41 3.34
N GLY A 48 11.01 9.39 4.66
CA GLY A 48 11.12 10.60 5.44
C GLY A 48 9.96 11.56 5.22
N VAL A 49 8.78 11.04 4.92
CA VAL A 49 7.61 11.88 4.68
C VAL A 49 6.76 11.97 5.94
N THR A 50 5.84 12.94 5.95
CA THR A 50 4.92 13.09 7.08
C THR A 50 3.83 12.03 6.99
N GLY A 51 3.10 11.87 8.09
CA GLY A 51 1.96 10.96 8.11
C GLY A 51 0.90 11.35 7.09
N ASP A 52 0.67 12.65 6.92
CA ASP A 52 -0.30 13.13 5.94
C ASP A 52 0.11 12.76 4.52
N GLU A 53 1.38 12.87 4.23
CA GLU A 53 1.88 12.53 2.90
C GLU A 53 1.79 11.02 2.69
N ALA A 54 2.14 10.22 3.71
CA ALA A 54 2.03 8.78 3.62
C ALA A 54 0.59 8.37 3.36
N GLU A 55 -0.36 8.99 4.06
CA GLU A 55 -1.78 8.71 3.86
C GLU A 55 -2.22 9.04 2.45
N ARG A 56 -1.75 10.15 1.93
CA ARG A 56 -2.09 10.56 0.57
C ARG A 56 -1.61 9.55 -0.44
N GLN A 57 -0.39 9.07 -0.26
CA GLN A 57 0.18 8.08 -1.17
C GLN A 57 -0.58 6.76 -1.10
N ILE A 58 -0.96 6.35 0.10
CA ILE A 58 -1.72 5.13 0.29
C ILE A 58 -3.09 5.23 -0.37
N ARG A 59 -3.75 6.38 -0.25
CA ARG A 59 -5.04 6.58 -0.90
C ARG A 59 -4.93 6.50 -2.42
N ALA A 60 -3.85 7.04 -2.97
CA ALA A 60 -3.62 6.96 -4.40
C ALA A 60 -3.42 5.52 -4.83
N PHE A 61 -2.70 4.75 -4.02
CA PHE A 61 -2.48 3.34 -4.29
C PHE A 61 -3.80 2.57 -4.25
N GLU A 62 -4.60 2.81 -3.21
CA GLU A 62 -5.90 2.15 -3.08
C GLU A 62 -6.78 2.42 -4.29
N SER A 63 -6.76 3.64 -4.75
CA SER A 63 -7.57 4.05 -5.88
C SER A 63 -7.21 3.30 -7.14
N ARG A 64 -5.92 3.07 -7.35
CA ARG A 64 -5.45 2.42 -8.57
C ARG A 64 -5.50 0.90 -8.50
N ASN A 65 -5.19 0.33 -7.34
CA ASN A 65 -4.90 -1.09 -7.25
C ASN A 65 -5.90 -1.90 -6.43
N VAL A 66 -6.59 -1.25 -5.50
CA VAL A 66 -7.49 -1.95 -4.59
C VAL A 66 -8.93 -1.67 -4.92
N HIS A 67 -9.19 -0.52 -5.49
CA HIS A 67 -10.54 -0.09 -5.81
C HIS A 67 -11.17 -1.02 -6.84
N PRO A 68 -12.36 -1.53 -6.59
CA PRO A 68 -13.01 -2.38 -7.59
C PRO A 68 -13.41 -1.53 -8.77
N ARG A 69 -13.06 -1.86 -9.94
CA ARG A 69 -13.32 -1.07 -11.06
C ARG A 69 -14.35 -1.67 -11.89
N PRO A 70 -15.16 -0.92 -12.42
CA PRO A 70 -16.04 -1.36 -13.44
C PRO A 70 -15.13 -1.58 -14.59
N VAL A 71 -15.31 -2.39 -15.31
CA VAL A 71 -14.52 -2.61 -16.34
C VAL A 71 -14.43 -1.55 -17.23
N SER A 72 -13.82 -1.09 -17.56
CA SER A 72 -13.86 0.04 -18.21
C SER A 72 -13.92 0.18 -19.55
N PHE A 73 -14.23 0.19 -19.57
CA PHE A 73 -14.42 0.41 -20.24
C PHE A 73 -14.10 0.99 -20.83
N ARG A 74 -13.92 1.18 -21.21
CA ARG A 74 -13.52 1.76 -21.69
C ARG A 74 -13.42 1.87 -22.25
#